data_3c3068aed91b985877618211ca1da543
#
_entry.id   3c3068aed91b985877618211ca1da543
#
_cell.length_a   1.000
_cell.length_b   1.000
_cell.length_c   1.000
_cell.angle_alpha   90.00
_cell.angle_beta   90.00
_cell.angle_gamma   90.00
#
_symmetry.space_group_name_H-M   'P 1'
#
loop_
_entity.id
_entity.type
_entity.pdbx_description
1 polymer ?
#
loop_
_entity_poly.entity_id
_entity_poly.type
_entity_poly.pdbx_seq_one_letter_code
_entity_poly.pdbx_strand_id
1 'polypeptide(L)'
;VVHLAGEPINKPLGGAIPIPWTKWKRKEILESRVKGTRLIAEHLASLNKKPKVLVCASAVGYYGDNGDELLSEKAKKGNDYFSHVVSEWEAAAKPAIDAGIRVVFLRLAPVMSPQGGALQVLSLPAMLGSSPPVAGGKQWWSWVAVDDVIGSIYHSIITDSLSGAVNVASPNPVRQKEWAATLAKVLWGKLGKLTTLVPIPGFVLKTFLGEFGDVLALSSIKVDSSKLIDSGYKFRFEDLENCFRHLLGKRKEEDL
;
A
#
# COMPACT_ATOMS: atom_id res chain seq x y z
N VAL A 1 -17.88 -6.07 -10.03
CA VAL A 1 -17.99 -5.43 -8.70
C VAL A 1 -16.60 -5.05 -8.22
N VAL A 2 -16.46 -3.90 -7.56
CA VAL A 2 -15.20 -3.45 -6.93
C VAL A 2 -15.46 -3.24 -5.45
N HIS A 3 -14.62 -3.86 -4.60
CA HIS A 3 -14.73 -3.79 -3.15
C HIS A 3 -13.43 -3.24 -2.55
N LEU A 4 -13.49 -2.00 -2.07
CA LEU A 4 -12.34 -1.29 -1.49
C LEU A 4 -12.55 -0.92 0.00
N ALA A 5 -13.69 -1.32 0.57
CA ALA A 5 -14.06 -0.93 1.93
C ALA A 5 -13.18 -1.62 2.99
N GLY A 6 -12.80 -0.86 3.99
CA GLY A 6 -12.06 -1.34 5.14
C GLY A 6 -11.77 -0.21 6.12
N GLU A 7 -11.74 -0.50 7.41
CA GLU A 7 -11.40 0.49 8.43
C GLU A 7 -9.98 1.02 8.21
N PRO A 8 -9.76 2.35 8.24
CA PRO A 8 -8.42 2.92 8.14
C PRO A 8 -7.47 2.36 9.20
N ILE A 9 -6.28 1.89 8.76
CA ILE A 9 -5.27 1.33 9.66
C ILE A 9 -4.57 2.41 10.51
N ASN A 10 -4.55 3.64 10.01
CA ASN A 10 -3.96 4.82 10.63
C ASN A 10 -5.05 5.89 10.82
N LYS A 11 -5.94 5.72 11.80
CA LYS A 11 -6.88 6.81 12.13
C LYS A 11 -6.16 7.78 13.06
N PRO A 12 -5.74 8.97 12.58
CA PRO A 12 -5.01 9.92 13.42
C PRO A 12 -5.95 10.54 14.46
N LEU A 13 -5.46 10.72 15.69
CA LEU A 13 -6.09 11.63 16.67
C LEU A 13 -5.92 13.06 16.15
N GLY A 14 -7.04 13.74 15.87
CA GLY A 14 -7.00 15.12 15.38
C GLY A 14 -6.36 15.33 14.00
N GLY A 15 -6.18 14.27 13.21
CA GLY A 15 -5.77 14.35 11.80
C GLY A 15 -4.27 14.18 11.50
N ALA A 16 -3.36 14.19 12.48
CA ALA A 16 -1.91 14.26 12.20
C ALA A 16 -1.05 13.16 12.86
N ILE A 17 -1.48 12.57 13.96
CA ILE A 17 -0.63 11.64 14.73
C ILE A 17 -1.19 10.22 14.64
N PRO A 18 -0.42 9.23 14.10
CA PRO A 18 -0.81 7.84 14.11
C PRO A 18 -0.96 7.30 15.54
N ILE A 19 -1.98 6.46 15.77
CA ILE A 19 -2.23 5.85 17.08
C ILE A 19 -1.71 4.40 17.06
N PRO A 20 -1.08 3.93 18.14
CA PRO A 20 -0.76 2.51 18.31
C PRO A 20 -2.00 1.63 18.18
N TRP A 21 -1.84 0.44 17.59
CA TRP A 21 -2.95 -0.49 17.47
C TRP A 21 -3.32 -1.10 18.84
N THR A 22 -4.40 -0.59 19.42
CA THR A 22 -5.03 -1.22 20.59
C THR A 22 -5.69 -2.54 20.19
N LYS A 23 -6.01 -3.39 21.17
CA LYS A 23 -6.76 -4.65 20.94
C LYS A 23 -8.08 -4.39 20.18
N TRP A 24 -8.78 -3.32 20.54
CA TRP A 24 -10.02 -2.91 19.89
C TRP A 24 -9.77 -2.51 18.43
N LYS A 25 -8.75 -1.66 18.16
CA LYS A 25 -8.42 -1.23 16.81
C LYS A 25 -7.99 -2.38 15.91
N ARG A 26 -7.20 -3.31 16.44
CA ARG A 26 -6.85 -4.56 15.72
C ARG A 26 -8.09 -5.34 15.33
N LYS A 27 -9.03 -5.52 16.28
CA LYS A 27 -10.30 -6.21 15.99
C LYS A 27 -11.10 -5.49 14.89
N GLU A 28 -11.22 -4.18 14.94
CA GLU A 28 -11.92 -3.41 13.90
C GLU A 28 -11.25 -3.52 12.52
N ILE A 29 -9.92 -3.44 12.47
CA ILE A 29 -9.15 -3.61 11.22
C ILE A 29 -9.45 -4.99 10.60
N LEU A 30 -9.43 -6.04 11.39
CA LEU A 30 -9.72 -7.40 10.93
C LEU A 30 -11.20 -7.54 10.52
N GLU A 31 -12.13 -7.21 11.42
CA GLU A 31 -13.56 -7.48 11.22
C GLU A 31 -14.15 -6.67 10.07
N SER A 32 -13.76 -5.39 9.91
CA SER A 32 -14.25 -4.55 8.81
C SER A 32 -13.91 -5.14 7.44
N ARG A 33 -12.76 -5.79 7.33
CA ARG A 33 -12.30 -6.42 6.10
C ARG A 33 -12.94 -7.79 5.88
N VAL A 34 -12.84 -8.65 6.86
CA VAL A 34 -13.31 -10.05 6.76
C VAL A 34 -14.83 -10.11 6.64
N LYS A 35 -15.56 -9.43 7.54
CA LYS A 35 -17.03 -9.45 7.51
C LYS A 35 -17.57 -8.74 6.27
N GLY A 36 -17.02 -7.58 5.90
CA GLY A 36 -17.44 -6.84 4.72
C GLY A 36 -17.22 -7.62 3.42
N THR A 37 -16.06 -8.23 3.27
CA THR A 37 -15.74 -9.03 2.07
C THR A 37 -16.61 -10.29 2.00
N ARG A 38 -16.79 -11.00 3.14
CA ARG A 38 -17.63 -12.20 3.21
C ARG A 38 -19.06 -11.88 2.83
N LEU A 39 -19.65 -10.83 3.40
CA LEU A 39 -21.03 -10.39 3.11
C LEU A 39 -21.22 -10.13 1.60
N ILE A 40 -20.29 -9.40 0.98
CA ILE A 40 -20.34 -9.13 -0.46
C ILE A 40 -20.19 -10.43 -1.25
N ALA A 41 -19.23 -11.28 -0.91
CA ALA A 41 -18.97 -12.52 -1.62
C ALA A 41 -20.16 -13.49 -1.55
N GLU A 42 -20.78 -13.66 -0.37
CA GLU A 42 -21.98 -14.49 -0.18
C GLU A 42 -23.16 -13.93 -0.96
N HIS A 43 -23.37 -12.60 -0.91
CA HIS A 43 -24.44 -11.98 -1.68
C HIS A 43 -24.24 -12.19 -3.19
N LEU A 44 -23.05 -11.95 -3.71
CA LEU A 44 -22.75 -12.13 -5.14
C LEU A 44 -22.89 -13.60 -5.57
N ALA A 45 -22.52 -14.53 -4.71
CA ALA A 45 -22.67 -15.98 -4.95
C ALA A 45 -24.15 -16.40 -5.05
N SER A 46 -25.05 -15.74 -4.30
CA SER A 46 -26.49 -16.06 -4.30
C SER A 46 -27.28 -15.50 -5.48
N LEU A 47 -26.69 -14.58 -6.27
CA LEU A 47 -27.37 -13.97 -7.41
C LEU A 47 -27.61 -14.98 -8.55
N ASN A 48 -28.78 -14.94 -9.15
CA ASN A 48 -29.06 -15.71 -10.38
C ASN A 48 -28.16 -15.28 -11.53
N LYS A 49 -27.92 -13.98 -11.70
CA LYS A 49 -27.00 -13.40 -12.67
C LYS A 49 -25.77 -12.86 -11.95
N LYS A 50 -24.75 -13.69 -11.86
CA LYS A 50 -23.50 -13.36 -11.17
C LYS A 50 -22.67 -12.34 -11.97
N PRO A 51 -21.91 -11.45 -11.30
CA PRO A 51 -20.96 -10.58 -11.98
C PRO A 51 -19.80 -11.40 -12.56
N LYS A 52 -19.22 -10.93 -13.66
CA LYS A 52 -18.04 -11.58 -14.28
C LYS A 52 -16.82 -11.53 -13.39
N VAL A 53 -16.67 -10.47 -12.61
CA VAL A 53 -15.48 -10.24 -11.77
C VAL A 53 -15.81 -9.52 -10.47
N LEU A 54 -15.14 -9.93 -9.41
CA LEU A 54 -15.03 -9.22 -8.13
C LEU A 54 -13.58 -8.78 -7.94
N VAL A 55 -13.32 -7.49 -7.98
CA VAL A 55 -12.00 -6.90 -7.67
C VAL A 55 -12.02 -6.45 -6.22
N CYS A 56 -11.18 -7.07 -5.40
CA CYS A 56 -11.03 -6.77 -3.98
C CYS A 56 -9.71 -6.05 -3.70
N ALA A 57 -9.75 -5.02 -2.87
CA ALA A 57 -8.53 -4.52 -2.25
C ALA A 57 -7.90 -5.61 -1.37
N SER A 58 -6.59 -5.63 -1.35
CA SER A 58 -5.72 -6.41 -0.48
C SER A 58 -4.47 -5.57 -0.20
N ALA A 59 -3.42 -6.13 0.40
CA ALA A 59 -2.22 -5.37 0.71
C ALA A 59 -0.95 -6.21 0.61
N VAL A 60 0.17 -5.58 0.22
CA VAL A 60 1.51 -6.21 0.24
C VAL A 60 1.96 -6.59 1.65
N GLY A 61 1.29 -6.07 2.68
CA GLY A 61 1.44 -6.55 4.05
C GLY A 61 1.16 -8.03 4.27
N TYR A 62 0.59 -8.72 3.27
CA TYR A 62 0.51 -10.17 3.22
C TYR A 62 1.86 -10.85 3.46
N TYR A 63 2.94 -10.25 2.95
CA TYR A 63 4.27 -10.86 2.97
C TYR A 63 5.02 -10.64 4.29
N GLY A 64 4.72 -9.58 5.05
CA GLY A 64 5.52 -9.19 6.21
C GLY A 64 6.92 -8.71 5.85
N ASP A 65 7.83 -8.66 6.84
CA ASP A 65 9.22 -8.27 6.63
C ASP A 65 10.04 -9.42 5.99
N ASN A 66 10.63 -9.16 4.83
CA ASN A 66 11.45 -10.14 4.08
C ASN A 66 12.82 -9.59 3.66
N GLY A 67 13.30 -8.55 4.30
CA GLY A 67 14.64 -8.00 4.03
C GLY A 67 14.82 -7.56 2.57
N ASP A 68 15.71 -8.20 1.83
CA ASP A 68 16.05 -7.84 0.45
C ASP A 68 15.37 -8.75 -0.62
N GLU A 69 14.58 -9.72 -0.18
CA GLU A 69 13.91 -10.66 -1.10
C GLU A 69 12.90 -9.94 -2.00
N LEU A 70 12.90 -10.26 -3.30
CA LEU A 70 11.91 -9.78 -4.25
C LEU A 70 10.67 -10.68 -4.20
N LEU A 71 9.52 -10.10 -3.82
CA LEU A 71 8.32 -10.83 -3.45
C LEU A 71 7.29 -10.84 -4.58
N SER A 72 7.18 -11.96 -5.25
CA SER A 72 6.08 -12.23 -6.19
C SER A 72 4.83 -12.72 -5.45
N GLU A 73 3.70 -12.86 -6.17
CA GLU A 73 2.45 -13.36 -5.59
C GLU A 73 2.54 -14.80 -5.07
N LYS A 74 3.58 -15.55 -5.46
CA LYS A 74 3.88 -16.90 -5.00
C LYS A 74 4.65 -16.94 -3.67
N ALA A 75 5.15 -15.78 -3.21
CA ALA A 75 5.88 -15.69 -1.95
C ALA A 75 4.98 -16.07 -0.77
N LYS A 76 5.59 -16.64 0.27
CA LYS A 76 4.88 -17.08 1.46
C LYS A 76 4.31 -15.90 2.25
N LYS A 77 3.22 -16.18 2.96
CA LYS A 77 2.64 -15.26 3.93
C LYS A 77 3.63 -15.00 5.06
N GLY A 78 3.72 -13.75 5.50
CA GLY A 78 4.45 -13.38 6.71
C GLY A 78 3.81 -13.92 8.00
N ASN A 79 4.51 -13.69 9.12
CA ASN A 79 4.11 -14.23 10.43
C ASN A 79 3.60 -13.14 11.39
N ASP A 80 3.54 -11.88 10.95
CA ASP A 80 3.03 -10.78 11.78
C ASP A 80 1.49 -10.70 11.77
N TYR A 81 0.96 -9.82 12.63
CA TYR A 81 -0.49 -9.62 12.73
C TYR A 81 -1.10 -9.12 11.42
N PHE A 82 -0.43 -8.21 10.70
CA PHE A 82 -1.02 -7.63 9.50
C PHE A 82 -1.05 -8.62 8.34
N SER A 83 -0.04 -9.47 8.22
CA SER A 83 -0.06 -10.58 7.24
C SER A 83 -1.17 -11.60 7.54
N HIS A 84 -1.48 -11.83 8.83
CA HIS A 84 -2.67 -12.61 9.22
C HIS A 84 -3.96 -11.91 8.78
N VAL A 85 -4.12 -10.61 9.05
CA VAL A 85 -5.30 -9.84 8.62
C VAL A 85 -5.52 -9.93 7.13
N VAL A 86 -4.46 -9.74 6.33
CA VAL A 86 -4.57 -9.77 4.86
C VAL A 86 -4.95 -11.16 4.36
N SER A 87 -4.38 -12.21 4.94
CA SER A 87 -4.71 -13.60 4.62
C SER A 87 -6.18 -13.93 4.88
N GLU A 88 -6.71 -13.54 6.05
CA GLU A 88 -8.13 -13.73 6.39
C GLU A 88 -9.06 -12.89 5.49
N TRP A 89 -8.59 -11.70 5.12
CA TRP A 89 -9.31 -10.83 4.20
C TRP A 89 -9.48 -11.47 2.82
N GLU A 90 -8.40 -11.98 2.21
CA GLU A 90 -8.45 -12.69 0.93
C GLU A 90 -9.31 -13.96 1.03
N ALA A 91 -9.18 -14.74 2.12
CA ALA A 91 -9.96 -15.96 2.36
C ALA A 91 -11.48 -15.69 2.47
N ALA A 92 -11.87 -14.49 2.93
CA ALA A 92 -13.28 -14.13 3.07
C ALA A 92 -14.04 -14.05 1.74
N ALA A 93 -13.33 -13.92 0.59
CA ALA A 93 -13.95 -13.93 -0.72
C ALA A 93 -14.23 -15.34 -1.28
N LYS A 94 -13.90 -16.40 -0.53
CA LYS A 94 -14.11 -17.80 -0.96
C LYS A 94 -15.50 -18.10 -1.50
N PRO A 95 -16.64 -17.63 -0.91
CA PRO A 95 -17.95 -17.89 -1.48
C PRO A 95 -18.11 -17.44 -2.93
N ALA A 96 -17.52 -16.29 -3.30
CA ALA A 96 -17.57 -15.79 -4.67
C ALA A 96 -16.73 -16.68 -5.63
N ILE A 97 -15.56 -17.13 -5.16
CA ILE A 97 -14.67 -18.04 -5.92
C ILE A 97 -15.39 -19.37 -6.17
N ASP A 98 -15.97 -19.97 -5.13
CA ASP A 98 -16.69 -21.26 -5.22
C ASP A 98 -17.93 -21.16 -6.15
N ALA A 99 -18.51 -19.97 -6.26
CA ALA A 99 -19.62 -19.69 -7.16
C ALA A 99 -19.20 -19.42 -8.61
N GLY A 100 -17.89 -19.55 -8.94
CA GLY A 100 -17.35 -19.38 -10.29
C GLY A 100 -17.13 -17.90 -10.69
N ILE A 101 -17.20 -16.95 -9.77
CA ILE A 101 -16.89 -15.55 -10.05
C ILE A 101 -15.37 -15.39 -10.08
N ARG A 102 -14.83 -14.75 -11.12
CA ARG A 102 -13.40 -14.40 -11.18
C ARG A 102 -13.10 -13.36 -10.09
N VAL A 103 -12.22 -13.70 -9.15
CA VAL A 103 -11.82 -12.79 -8.07
C VAL A 103 -10.38 -12.36 -8.28
N VAL A 104 -10.14 -11.03 -8.15
CA VAL A 104 -8.81 -10.43 -8.23
C VAL A 104 -8.54 -9.71 -6.91
N PHE A 105 -7.48 -10.10 -6.20
CA PHE A 105 -7.02 -9.44 -4.98
C PHE A 105 -5.87 -8.50 -5.32
N LEU A 106 -6.11 -7.20 -5.26
CA LEU A 106 -5.08 -6.21 -5.49
C LEU A 106 -4.26 -6.03 -4.21
N ARG A 107 -3.09 -6.68 -4.12
CA ARG A 107 -2.13 -6.49 -3.05
C ARG A 107 -1.44 -5.14 -3.23
N LEU A 108 -2.10 -4.10 -2.73
CA LEU A 108 -1.65 -2.71 -2.85
C LEU A 108 -0.41 -2.46 -1.99
N ALA A 109 0.63 -1.89 -2.60
CA ALA A 109 1.69 -1.22 -1.86
C ALA A 109 1.13 0.08 -1.21
N PRO A 110 1.85 0.71 -0.26
CA PRO A 110 1.49 2.01 0.25
C PRO A 110 1.13 2.98 -0.87
N VAL A 111 -0.12 3.44 -0.87
CA VAL A 111 -0.67 4.29 -1.93
C VAL A 111 -0.23 5.73 -1.70
N MET A 112 0.40 6.32 -2.70
CA MET A 112 0.79 7.72 -2.70
C MET A 112 -0.39 8.58 -3.17
N SER A 113 -0.92 9.38 -2.24
CA SER A 113 -1.99 10.34 -2.51
C SER A 113 -1.83 11.57 -1.59
N PRO A 114 -2.04 12.78 -2.09
CA PRO A 114 -2.04 13.98 -1.27
C PRO A 114 -3.27 14.09 -0.36
N GLN A 115 -4.34 13.37 -0.68
CA GLN A 115 -5.62 13.41 0.02
C GLN A 115 -5.71 12.41 1.18
N GLY A 116 -4.72 11.52 1.34
CA GLY A 116 -4.72 10.52 2.41
C GLY A 116 -3.54 9.56 2.34
N GLY A 117 -3.52 8.62 3.29
CA GLY A 117 -2.52 7.56 3.33
C GLY A 117 -1.12 8.02 3.73
N ALA A 118 -0.10 7.25 3.30
CA ALA A 118 1.28 7.45 3.72
C ALA A 118 1.85 8.81 3.30
N LEU A 119 1.58 9.25 2.06
CA LEU A 119 2.13 10.51 1.56
C LEU A 119 1.61 11.71 2.34
N GLN A 120 0.32 11.76 2.68
CA GLN A 120 -0.25 12.85 3.48
C GLN A 120 0.41 12.94 4.85
N VAL A 121 0.55 11.80 5.55
CA VAL A 121 1.15 11.75 6.90
C VAL A 121 2.62 12.16 6.87
N LEU A 122 3.38 11.71 5.88
CA LEU A 122 4.83 11.94 5.80
C LEU A 122 5.17 13.30 5.16
N SER A 123 4.30 13.85 4.32
CA SER A 123 4.55 15.16 3.72
C SER A 123 4.39 16.32 4.70
N LEU A 124 3.55 16.20 5.71
CA LEU A 124 3.37 17.28 6.69
C LEU A 124 4.66 17.62 7.44
N PRO A 125 5.37 16.71 8.12
CA PRO A 125 6.66 17.02 8.73
C PRO A 125 7.72 17.42 7.67
N ALA A 126 7.66 16.83 6.47
CA ALA A 126 8.58 17.17 5.39
C ALA A 126 8.38 18.62 4.91
N MET A 127 7.15 19.12 4.83
CA MET A 127 6.83 20.53 4.55
C MET A 127 7.35 21.49 5.63
N LEU A 128 7.46 21.01 6.87
CA LEU A 128 8.05 21.76 8.00
C LEU A 128 9.58 21.61 8.08
N GLY A 129 10.21 21.04 7.06
CA GLY A 129 11.66 20.91 7.00
C GLY A 129 12.21 19.66 7.68
N SER A 130 11.40 18.62 7.90
CA SER A 130 11.83 17.36 8.52
C SER A 130 11.39 16.15 7.70
N SER A 131 12.34 15.55 6.97
CA SER A 131 12.13 14.31 6.19
C SER A 131 13.24 13.29 6.50
N PRO A 132 13.31 12.84 7.76
CA PRO A 132 14.44 12.02 8.21
C PRO A 132 14.38 10.59 7.70
N PRO A 133 15.53 9.94 7.48
CA PRO A 133 15.62 8.50 7.38
C PRO A 133 15.17 7.84 8.68
N VAL A 134 14.42 6.74 8.56
CA VAL A 134 13.92 5.95 9.69
C VAL A 134 14.75 4.70 9.85
N ALA A 135 15.23 4.40 11.07
CA ALA A 135 16.04 3.22 11.38
C ALA A 135 17.21 2.99 10.40
N GLY A 136 17.87 4.08 9.99
CA GLY A 136 18.95 4.05 9.00
C GLY A 136 18.49 3.95 7.54
N GLY A 137 17.20 3.83 7.29
CA GLY A 137 16.58 3.91 5.95
C GLY A 137 16.97 2.82 4.96
N LYS A 138 17.42 1.66 5.47
CA LYS A 138 17.89 0.54 4.62
C LYS A 138 16.76 -0.36 4.13
N GLN A 139 15.60 -0.34 4.78
CA GLN A 139 14.43 -1.15 4.42
C GLN A 139 13.87 -0.75 3.05
N TRP A 140 13.41 -1.73 2.28
CA TRP A 140 12.74 -1.51 1.02
C TRP A 140 11.29 -1.04 1.23
N TRP A 141 10.94 0.01 0.53
CA TRP A 141 9.59 0.53 0.46
C TRP A 141 9.08 0.42 -0.97
N SER A 142 8.19 -0.52 -1.21
CA SER A 142 7.35 -0.52 -2.38
C SER A 142 6.30 0.56 -2.24
N TRP A 143 5.88 1.14 -3.34
CA TRP A 143 4.93 2.24 -3.39
C TRP A 143 4.11 2.18 -4.68
N VAL A 144 2.98 2.85 -4.72
CA VAL A 144 2.16 2.99 -5.93
C VAL A 144 1.43 4.33 -5.92
N ALA A 145 1.34 4.98 -7.08
CA ALA A 145 0.52 6.20 -7.23
C ALA A 145 -0.98 5.85 -7.20
N VAL A 146 -1.81 6.73 -6.64
CA VAL A 146 -3.27 6.52 -6.65
C VAL A 146 -3.82 6.39 -8.07
N ASP A 147 -3.26 7.09 -9.04
CA ASP A 147 -3.60 6.98 -10.46
C ASP A 147 -3.40 5.55 -11.00
N ASP A 148 -2.28 4.90 -10.61
CA ASP A 148 -1.99 3.52 -10.99
C ASP A 148 -2.85 2.50 -10.24
N VAL A 149 -3.30 2.82 -9.03
CA VAL A 149 -4.31 1.99 -8.33
C VAL A 149 -5.62 2.00 -9.12
N ILE A 150 -6.09 3.18 -9.53
CA ILE A 150 -7.31 3.32 -10.34
C ILE A 150 -7.16 2.59 -11.68
N GLY A 151 -6.01 2.78 -12.34
CA GLY A 151 -5.69 2.09 -13.59
C GLY A 151 -5.67 0.56 -13.43
N SER A 152 -5.05 0.05 -12.35
CA SER A 152 -4.99 -1.39 -12.05
C SER A 152 -6.36 -2.00 -11.78
N ILE A 153 -7.25 -1.27 -11.11
CA ILE A 153 -8.65 -1.69 -10.90
C ILE A 153 -9.36 -1.82 -12.24
N TYR A 154 -9.27 -0.79 -13.09
CA TYR A 154 -9.89 -0.81 -14.42
C TYR A 154 -9.32 -1.95 -15.27
N HIS A 155 -8.00 -2.09 -15.32
CA HIS A 155 -7.31 -3.15 -16.05
C HIS A 155 -7.75 -4.54 -15.58
N SER A 156 -7.89 -4.75 -14.26
CA SER A 156 -8.37 -6.02 -13.69
C SER A 156 -9.83 -6.35 -14.07
N ILE A 157 -10.66 -5.33 -14.33
CA ILE A 157 -12.03 -5.53 -14.78
C ILE A 157 -12.06 -6.06 -16.22
N ILE A 158 -11.26 -5.47 -17.11
CA ILE A 158 -11.30 -5.76 -18.55
C ILE A 158 -10.39 -6.91 -18.99
N THR A 159 -9.45 -7.36 -18.13
CA THR A 159 -8.47 -8.39 -18.46
C THR A 159 -8.87 -9.72 -17.83
N ASP A 160 -9.48 -10.59 -18.63
CA ASP A 160 -10.06 -11.86 -18.15
C ASP A 160 -8.99 -12.86 -17.64
N SER A 161 -7.74 -12.74 -18.09
CA SER A 161 -6.62 -13.58 -17.65
C SER A 161 -6.13 -13.28 -16.24
N LEU A 162 -6.42 -12.09 -15.70
CA LEU A 162 -6.05 -11.72 -14.33
C LEU A 162 -7.01 -12.33 -13.30
N SER A 163 -6.45 -13.14 -12.40
CA SER A 163 -7.19 -13.75 -11.30
C SER A 163 -6.29 -14.00 -10.08
N GLY A 164 -6.92 -14.20 -8.90
CA GLY A 164 -6.21 -14.40 -7.63
C GLY A 164 -5.45 -13.16 -7.19
N ALA A 165 -4.36 -13.36 -6.43
CA ALA A 165 -3.52 -12.25 -5.97
C ALA A 165 -2.78 -11.58 -7.13
N VAL A 166 -2.71 -10.24 -7.09
CA VAL A 166 -1.97 -9.39 -8.04
C VAL A 166 -1.28 -8.28 -7.25
N ASN A 167 0.03 -8.24 -7.32
CA ASN A 167 0.81 -7.17 -6.71
C ASN A 167 0.62 -5.86 -7.49
N VAL A 168 0.27 -4.81 -6.77
CA VAL A 168 0.09 -3.46 -7.32
C VAL A 168 1.07 -2.52 -6.64
N ALA A 169 2.27 -2.48 -7.20
CA ALA A 169 3.36 -1.62 -6.78
C ALA A 169 4.10 -1.09 -8.00
N SER A 170 4.64 0.12 -7.92
CA SER A 170 5.57 0.62 -8.94
C SER A 170 6.70 -0.41 -9.15
N PRO A 171 7.15 -0.64 -10.40
CA PRO A 171 8.20 -1.62 -10.69
C PRO A 171 9.57 -1.25 -10.08
N ASN A 172 9.71 -0.02 -9.59
CA ASN A 172 10.93 0.51 -9.00
C ASN A 172 10.75 0.77 -7.49
N PRO A 173 10.79 -0.27 -6.63
CA PRO A 173 10.81 -0.09 -5.19
C PRO A 173 12.11 0.63 -4.78
N VAL A 174 12.03 1.47 -3.75
CA VAL A 174 13.17 2.27 -3.27
C VAL A 174 13.51 1.95 -1.82
N ARG A 175 14.72 2.32 -1.37
CA ARG A 175 15.03 2.30 0.05
C ARG A 175 14.34 3.46 0.76
N GLN A 176 13.97 3.29 2.04
CA GLN A 176 13.27 4.32 2.80
C GLN A 176 14.05 5.65 2.84
N LYS A 177 15.38 5.61 2.96
CA LYS A 177 16.22 6.82 2.90
C LYS A 177 16.12 7.55 1.56
N GLU A 178 15.99 6.81 0.46
CA GLU A 178 15.82 7.36 -0.88
C GLU A 178 14.43 7.99 -1.03
N TRP A 179 13.39 7.31 -0.52
CA TRP A 179 12.04 7.85 -0.46
C TRP A 179 11.99 9.19 0.27
N ALA A 180 12.61 9.26 1.48
CA ALA A 180 12.69 10.47 2.29
C ALA A 180 13.46 11.60 1.57
N ALA A 181 14.60 11.28 0.96
CA ALA A 181 15.41 12.23 0.23
C ALA A 181 14.70 12.76 -1.02
N THR A 182 13.97 11.90 -1.74
CA THR A 182 13.19 12.30 -2.92
C THR A 182 12.05 13.24 -2.55
N LEU A 183 11.31 12.94 -1.47
CA LEU A 183 10.27 13.84 -0.97
C LEU A 183 10.85 15.21 -0.58
N ALA A 184 11.95 15.20 0.17
CA ALA A 184 12.65 16.43 0.57
C ALA A 184 13.13 17.24 -0.64
N LYS A 185 13.67 16.58 -1.67
CA LYS A 185 14.09 17.20 -2.92
C LYS A 185 12.93 17.87 -3.67
N VAL A 186 11.79 17.19 -3.75
CA VAL A 186 10.59 17.74 -4.44
C VAL A 186 10.03 18.95 -3.70
N LEU A 187 10.04 18.94 -2.36
CA LEU A 187 9.51 20.05 -1.56
C LEU A 187 10.46 21.25 -1.47
N TRP A 188 11.75 20.99 -1.30
CA TRP A 188 12.75 22.02 -0.92
C TRP A 188 13.90 22.18 -1.92
N GLY A 189 13.90 21.46 -3.03
CA GLY A 189 14.99 21.51 -4.02
C GLY A 189 16.35 21.12 -3.40
N LYS A 190 17.37 21.94 -3.63
CA LYS A 190 18.73 21.68 -3.11
C LYS A 190 18.81 21.72 -1.57
N LEU A 191 17.94 22.49 -0.91
CA LEU A 191 17.88 22.61 0.55
C LEU A 191 17.30 21.34 1.19
N GLY A 192 16.61 20.49 0.44
CA GLY A 192 16.03 19.24 0.93
C GLY A 192 17.05 18.31 1.58
N LYS A 193 18.32 18.34 1.18
CA LYS A 193 19.38 17.55 1.83
C LYS A 193 19.55 17.87 3.33
N LEU A 194 19.28 19.10 3.74
CA LEU A 194 19.39 19.50 5.15
C LEU A 194 18.29 18.90 6.02
N THR A 195 17.13 18.63 5.44
CA THR A 195 15.96 18.10 6.15
C THR A 195 16.08 16.59 6.46
N THR A 196 17.07 15.91 5.88
CA THR A 196 17.30 14.46 6.04
C THR A 196 18.49 14.15 6.95
N LEU A 197 19.14 15.15 7.55
CA LEU A 197 20.41 14.98 8.27
C LEU A 197 20.28 14.22 9.59
N VAL A 198 19.14 14.33 10.28
CA VAL A 198 18.97 13.72 11.60
C VAL A 198 18.04 12.51 11.48
N PRO A 199 18.57 11.27 11.49
CA PRO A 199 17.74 10.08 11.38
C PRO A 199 16.89 9.87 12.65
N ILE A 200 15.66 9.34 12.47
CA ILE A 200 14.85 8.87 13.59
C ILE A 200 15.25 7.44 13.93
N PRO A 201 15.72 7.17 15.16
CA PRO A 201 16.02 5.81 15.57
C PRO A 201 14.76 4.93 15.57
N GLY A 202 14.89 3.68 15.08
CA GLY A 202 13.73 2.78 14.99
C GLY A 202 13.05 2.50 16.33
N PHE A 203 13.81 2.45 17.44
CA PHE A 203 13.25 2.25 18.77
C PHE A 203 12.26 3.37 19.18
N VAL A 204 12.48 4.60 18.71
CA VAL A 204 11.56 5.73 18.97
C VAL A 204 10.20 5.44 18.34
N LEU A 205 10.17 5.04 17.07
CA LEU A 205 8.92 4.68 16.40
C LEU A 205 8.25 3.46 17.05
N LYS A 206 9.03 2.45 17.41
CA LYS A 206 8.50 1.27 18.10
C LYS A 206 7.87 1.62 19.44
N THR A 207 8.49 2.51 20.22
CA THR A 207 7.99 2.94 21.53
C THR A 207 6.71 3.76 21.41
N PHE A 208 6.63 4.69 20.43
CA PHE A 208 5.47 5.57 20.28
C PHE A 208 4.33 4.98 19.43
N LEU A 209 4.64 4.17 18.42
CA LEU A 209 3.67 3.64 17.46
C LEU A 209 3.43 2.13 17.62
N GLY A 210 4.23 1.45 18.45
CA GLY A 210 4.11 0.01 18.68
C GLY A 210 4.17 -0.78 17.37
N GLU A 211 3.36 -1.83 17.25
CA GLU A 211 3.29 -2.70 16.08
C GLU A 211 2.94 -1.96 14.77
N PHE A 212 2.17 -0.86 14.84
CA PHE A 212 1.90 -0.01 13.68
C PHE A 212 3.20 0.57 13.10
N GLY A 213 4.12 1.01 13.96
CA GLY A 213 5.44 1.50 13.53
C GLY A 213 6.30 0.38 12.92
N ASP A 214 6.29 -0.81 13.52
CA ASP A 214 7.02 -1.96 13.00
C ASP A 214 6.54 -2.32 11.58
N VAL A 215 5.23 -2.43 11.38
CA VAL A 215 4.64 -2.86 10.10
C VAL A 215 4.81 -1.82 9.00
N LEU A 216 4.58 -0.54 9.28
CA LEU A 216 4.54 0.49 8.22
C LEU A 216 5.88 1.19 7.98
N ALA A 217 6.71 1.32 9.00
CA ALA A 217 7.94 2.09 8.90
C ALA A 217 9.20 1.24 8.87
N LEU A 218 9.21 0.12 9.59
CA LEU A 218 10.42 -0.69 9.80
C LEU A 218 10.48 -1.93 8.92
N SER A 219 9.34 -2.46 8.47
CA SER A 219 9.30 -3.63 7.58
C SER A 219 9.92 -3.33 6.21
N SER A 220 10.68 -4.28 5.72
CA SER A 220 11.30 -4.27 4.39
C SER A 220 10.47 -5.15 3.46
N ILE A 221 9.77 -4.52 2.50
CA ILE A 221 8.88 -5.21 1.56
C ILE A 221 9.22 -4.75 0.14
N LYS A 222 9.92 -5.62 -0.60
CA LYS A 222 10.32 -5.38 -1.99
C LYS A 222 9.44 -6.24 -2.91
N VAL A 223 8.47 -5.61 -3.56
CA VAL A 223 7.43 -6.32 -4.31
C VAL A 223 7.76 -6.39 -5.80
N ASP A 224 7.51 -7.54 -6.40
CA ASP A 224 7.54 -7.77 -7.83
C ASP A 224 6.13 -7.60 -8.42
N SER A 225 5.99 -6.73 -9.41
CA SER A 225 4.73 -6.46 -10.13
C SER A 225 4.68 -7.06 -11.53
N SER A 226 5.57 -8.00 -11.84
CA SER A 226 5.67 -8.61 -13.18
C SER A 226 4.35 -9.21 -13.64
N LYS A 227 3.58 -9.85 -12.77
CA LYS A 227 2.27 -10.42 -13.13
C LYS A 227 1.31 -9.38 -13.71
N LEU A 228 1.28 -8.18 -13.12
CA LEU A 228 0.43 -7.09 -13.60
C LEU A 228 0.98 -6.52 -14.93
N ILE A 229 2.29 -6.35 -15.03
CA ILE A 229 2.97 -5.85 -16.24
C ILE A 229 2.79 -6.84 -17.41
N ASP A 230 3.02 -8.13 -17.18
CA ASP A 230 2.90 -9.19 -18.19
C ASP A 230 1.45 -9.34 -18.69
N SER A 231 0.46 -8.90 -17.89
CA SER A 231 -0.93 -8.84 -18.33
C SER A 231 -1.23 -7.67 -19.27
N GLY A 232 -0.23 -6.81 -19.55
CA GLY A 232 -0.33 -5.66 -20.45
C GLY A 232 -0.59 -4.33 -19.73
N TYR A 233 -0.56 -4.27 -18.40
CA TYR A 233 -0.66 -3.01 -17.66
C TYR A 233 0.61 -2.19 -17.80
N LYS A 234 0.47 -0.89 -18.06
CA LYS A 234 1.57 0.07 -18.10
C LYS A 234 1.39 1.07 -16.97
N PHE A 235 2.37 1.10 -16.06
CA PHE A 235 2.37 2.07 -14.98
C PHE A 235 2.53 3.49 -15.52
N ARG A 236 1.77 4.39 -14.99
CA ARG A 236 1.87 5.82 -15.28
C ARG A 236 3.08 6.45 -14.57
N PHE A 237 3.36 5.95 -13.36
CA PHE A 237 4.46 6.42 -12.53
C PHE A 237 5.36 5.27 -12.12
N GLU A 238 6.50 5.16 -12.81
CA GLU A 238 7.56 4.21 -12.48
C GLU A 238 8.68 4.88 -11.68
N ASP A 239 8.81 6.21 -11.78
CA ASP A 239 9.77 7.03 -11.05
C ASP A 239 9.12 7.76 -9.89
N LEU A 240 9.72 7.66 -8.71
CA LEU A 240 9.18 8.20 -7.47
C LEU A 240 9.17 9.74 -7.45
N GLU A 241 10.21 10.38 -8.03
CA GLU A 241 10.27 11.83 -8.07
C GLU A 241 9.16 12.42 -8.96
N ASN A 242 8.94 11.82 -10.13
CA ASN A 242 7.87 12.22 -11.04
C ASN A 242 6.49 12.01 -10.40
N CYS A 243 6.31 10.90 -9.67
CA CYS A 243 5.10 10.66 -8.90
C CYS A 243 4.86 11.76 -7.87
N PHE A 244 5.86 12.10 -7.05
CA PHE A 244 5.71 13.14 -6.04
C PHE A 244 5.48 14.52 -6.66
N ARG A 245 6.19 14.86 -7.74
CA ARG A 245 5.98 16.14 -8.45
C ARG A 245 4.55 16.26 -8.98
N HIS A 246 4.02 15.19 -9.54
CA HIS A 246 2.63 15.16 -9.99
C HIS A 246 1.66 15.36 -8.82
N LEU A 247 1.77 14.52 -7.80
CA LEU A 247 0.81 14.48 -6.69
C LEU A 247 0.85 15.75 -5.82
N LEU A 248 2.01 16.41 -5.72
CA LEU A 248 2.19 17.63 -4.92
C LEU A 248 2.10 18.93 -5.74
N GLY A 249 1.73 18.84 -7.03
CA GLY A 249 1.61 20.01 -7.89
C GLY A 249 2.94 20.73 -8.14
N LYS A 250 4.06 19.99 -8.17
CA LYS A 250 5.43 20.49 -8.35
C LYS A 250 6.05 20.07 -9.69
N ARG A 251 5.22 19.82 -10.70
CA ARG A 251 5.70 19.50 -12.07
C ARG A 251 6.54 20.64 -12.60
N LYS A 252 7.57 20.32 -13.35
CA LYS A 252 8.32 21.30 -14.10
C LYS A 252 7.59 21.60 -15.41
N GLU A 253 7.76 22.82 -15.93
CA GLU A 253 7.17 23.20 -17.23
C GLU A 253 7.65 22.30 -18.37
N GLU A 254 8.85 21.72 -18.26
CA GLU A 254 9.42 20.76 -19.21
C GLU A 254 8.72 19.38 -19.21
N ASP A 255 7.88 19.09 -18.19
CA ASP A 255 7.18 17.82 -18.00
C ASP A 255 5.69 17.90 -18.45
N LEU A 256 5.26 19.05 -19.03
CA LEU A 256 3.91 19.31 -19.56
C LEU A 256 3.88 19.17 -21.07
#